data_fb0cd45a749dcce59410addf56a9a667
#
_entry.id   fb0cd45a749dcce59410addf56a9a667
#
_cell.length_a   1.000
_cell.length_b   1.000
_cell.length_c   1.000
_cell.angle_alpha   90.00
_cell.angle_beta   90.00
_cell.angle_gamma   90.00
#
_symmetry.space_group_name_H-M   'P 1'
#
loop_
_entity.id
_entity.type
_entity.pdbx_description
1 polymer ?
#
loop_
_entity_poly.entity_id
_entity_poly.type
_entity_poly.pdbx_seq_one_letter_code
_entity_poly.pdbx_strand_id
1 'polypeptide(L)'
;MLTRPEIKAYLRRIGIGEIQPPSLEFLAELHRAHVSAVSWQTVDIVAGRPVPIDLDASVRLMLENRSGYCFHLNGAFSVLLRSLGFRVYRHRAGVQPAGQEPRLSGFHLGLTVGLTDPSGQEQRYIVDAGLGDMPFEPIPLQDGTYEQGPLRYQVERSVVAEGGWRLVHDPLASFVGVDFAPEELEDIEEFKPRHEFYSRSPESPWHQLFLVRNRHAEGSHELRGCIWSRRDANGIEKIEIRSKSQWLEVLGDVFREHLTAYSRLERDELWHCVWKRHEEWKKEKMQQSNP
;
A
#
# COMPACT_ATOMS: atom_id res chain seq x y z
N MET A 1 6.89 5.73 19.58
CA MET A 1 8.13 6.29 18.98
C MET A 1 9.17 5.18 18.91
N LEU A 2 9.92 5.10 17.83
CA LEU A 2 10.99 4.12 17.64
C LEU A 2 12.25 4.54 18.42
N THR A 3 12.97 3.56 18.93
CA THR A 3 14.34 3.75 19.42
C THR A 3 15.31 3.99 18.27
N ARG A 4 16.47 4.57 18.54
CA ARG A 4 17.49 4.82 17.51
C ARG A 4 17.95 3.56 16.75
N PRO A 5 18.14 2.38 17.40
CA PRO A 5 18.40 1.13 16.69
C PRO A 5 17.27 0.70 15.74
N GLU A 6 16.01 0.83 16.17
CA GLU A 6 14.84 0.49 15.34
C GLU A 6 14.71 1.43 14.14
N ILE A 7 14.91 2.74 14.31
CA ILE A 7 14.96 3.70 13.19
C ILE A 7 16.02 3.26 12.18
N LYS A 8 17.23 2.96 12.63
CA LYS A 8 18.31 2.50 11.74
C LYS A 8 18.01 1.17 11.04
N ALA A 9 17.31 0.24 11.72
CA ALA A 9 16.91 -1.03 11.14
C ALA A 9 15.84 -0.83 10.05
N TYR A 10 14.84 0.03 10.32
CA TYR A 10 13.82 0.36 9.36
C TYR A 10 14.41 1.06 8.12
N LEU A 11 15.23 2.10 8.32
CA LEU A 11 15.88 2.84 7.24
C LEU A 11 16.75 1.91 6.37
N ARG A 12 17.54 1.01 6.98
CA ARG A 12 18.31 0.00 6.23
C ARG A 12 17.43 -0.88 5.35
N ARG A 13 16.28 -1.31 5.85
CA ARG A 13 15.34 -2.12 5.07
C ARG A 13 14.90 -1.42 3.80
N ILE A 14 14.62 -0.11 3.88
CA ILE A 14 14.19 0.68 2.72
C ILE A 14 15.37 1.28 1.92
N GLY A 15 16.62 0.99 2.31
CA GLY A 15 17.83 1.41 1.59
C GLY A 15 18.31 2.83 1.91
N ILE A 16 17.87 3.42 3.03
CA ILE A 16 18.31 4.75 3.48
C ILE A 16 19.50 4.59 4.46
N GLY A 17 20.63 5.22 4.15
CA GLY A 17 21.85 5.12 4.93
C GLY A 17 21.94 6.08 6.12
N GLU A 18 21.44 7.30 5.95
CA GLU A 18 21.64 8.40 6.90
C GLU A 18 20.32 9.03 7.35
N ILE A 19 20.30 9.48 8.60
CA ILE A 19 19.18 10.27 9.15
C ILE A 19 19.47 11.73 8.86
N GLN A 20 18.54 12.40 8.18
CA GLN A 20 18.60 13.83 7.88
C GLN A 20 17.53 14.58 8.69
N PRO A 21 17.69 15.89 8.89
CA PRO A 21 16.63 16.73 9.44
C PRO A 21 15.35 16.67 8.58
N PRO A 22 14.16 16.84 9.19
CA PRO A 22 12.92 16.91 8.43
C PRO A 22 12.95 18.00 7.35
N SER A 23 12.84 17.61 6.10
CA SER A 23 12.73 18.48 4.92
C SER A 23 11.86 17.81 3.87
N LEU A 24 11.42 18.53 2.85
CA LEU A 24 10.66 17.97 1.73
C LEU A 24 11.50 16.97 0.94
N GLU A 25 12.78 17.25 0.75
CA GLU A 25 13.72 16.37 0.04
C GLU A 25 13.87 15.03 0.77
N PHE A 26 14.07 15.08 2.09
CA PHE A 26 14.19 13.85 2.88
C PHE A 26 12.87 13.10 2.99
N LEU A 27 11.73 13.80 3.08
CA LEU A 27 10.41 13.17 3.05
C LEU A 27 10.18 12.45 1.71
N ALA A 28 10.55 13.08 0.60
CA ALA A 28 10.44 12.46 -0.73
C ALA A 28 11.38 11.25 -0.88
N GLU A 29 12.60 11.33 -0.38
CA GLU A 29 13.54 10.20 -0.36
C GLU A 29 12.98 9.02 0.44
N LEU A 30 12.47 9.27 1.65
CA LEU A 30 11.86 8.25 2.52
C LEU A 30 10.62 7.61 1.86
N HIS A 31 9.77 8.41 1.24
CA HIS A 31 8.55 7.94 0.59
C HIS A 31 8.87 7.05 -0.61
N ARG A 32 9.73 7.53 -1.54
CA ARG A 32 10.21 6.72 -2.69
C ARG A 32 10.83 5.40 -2.25
N ALA A 33 11.72 5.48 -1.27
CA ALA A 33 12.39 4.31 -0.73
C ALA A 33 11.41 3.31 -0.13
N HIS A 34 10.42 3.78 0.64
CA HIS A 34 9.42 2.94 1.27
C HIS A 34 8.55 2.22 0.25
N VAL A 35 7.93 2.96 -0.69
CA VAL A 35 6.99 2.37 -1.67
C VAL A 35 7.68 1.43 -2.67
N SER A 36 9.00 1.60 -2.88
CA SER A 36 9.81 0.72 -3.73
C SER A 36 10.29 -0.53 -3.01
N ALA A 37 10.48 -0.47 -1.68
CA ALA A 37 11.08 -1.56 -0.90
C ALA A 37 10.05 -2.42 -0.16
N VAL A 38 8.84 -1.89 0.07
CA VAL A 38 7.82 -2.56 0.90
C VAL A 38 6.53 -2.71 0.09
N SER A 39 6.19 -3.93 -0.22
CA SER A 39 4.98 -4.25 -0.98
C SER A 39 3.72 -4.21 -0.11
N TRP A 40 2.62 -3.80 -0.70
CA TRP A 40 1.27 -4.03 -0.19
C TRP A 40 0.87 -5.46 -0.47
N GLN A 41 0.31 -6.20 0.52
CA GLN A 41 -0.01 -7.61 0.32
C GLN A 41 -1.18 -8.12 1.19
N THR A 42 -1.81 -9.22 0.73
CA THR A 42 -2.84 -9.99 1.46
C THR A 42 -2.38 -11.41 1.82
N VAL A 43 -1.10 -11.72 1.69
CA VAL A 43 -0.54 -13.07 1.86
C VAL A 43 -0.90 -13.68 3.21
N ASP A 44 -0.71 -12.92 4.31
CA ASP A 44 -0.98 -13.40 5.66
C ASP A 44 -2.48 -13.71 5.88
N ILE A 45 -3.38 -12.98 5.20
CA ILE A 45 -4.83 -13.27 5.25
C ILE A 45 -5.15 -14.56 4.51
N VAL A 46 -4.62 -14.71 3.28
CA VAL A 46 -4.83 -15.93 2.48
C VAL A 46 -4.25 -17.17 3.17
N ALA A 47 -3.15 -17.00 3.91
CA ALA A 47 -2.53 -18.04 4.70
C ALA A 47 -3.27 -18.34 6.03
N GLY A 48 -4.34 -17.61 6.36
CA GLY A 48 -5.05 -17.76 7.62
C GLY A 48 -4.27 -17.30 8.87
N ARG A 49 -3.26 -16.42 8.67
CA ARG A 49 -2.36 -15.90 9.71
C ARG A 49 -2.38 -14.37 9.79
N PRO A 50 -3.55 -13.72 9.87
CA PRO A 50 -3.64 -12.26 9.85
C PRO A 50 -2.89 -11.65 11.03
N VAL A 51 -2.17 -10.56 10.75
CA VAL A 51 -1.40 -9.80 11.75
C VAL A 51 -2.25 -8.62 12.24
N PRO A 52 -2.27 -8.32 13.56
CA PRO A 52 -2.94 -7.13 14.09
C PRO A 52 -2.44 -5.83 13.44
N ILE A 53 -3.33 -4.82 13.39
CA ILE A 53 -3.01 -3.53 12.75
C ILE A 53 -2.52 -2.45 13.74
N ASP A 54 -2.41 -2.76 15.03
CA ASP A 54 -1.84 -1.79 15.96
C ASP A 54 -0.45 -1.32 15.50
N LEU A 55 -0.06 -0.11 15.92
CA LEU A 55 1.17 0.53 15.43
C LEU A 55 2.42 -0.27 15.75
N ASP A 56 2.45 -0.95 16.91
CA ASP A 56 3.61 -1.74 17.33
C ASP A 56 3.74 -3.02 16.49
N ALA A 57 2.62 -3.70 16.22
CA ALA A 57 2.60 -4.85 15.31
C ALA A 57 2.99 -4.44 13.89
N SER A 58 2.50 -3.29 13.42
CA SER A 58 2.84 -2.73 12.10
C SER A 58 4.33 -2.42 11.95
N VAL A 59 4.93 -1.78 12.97
CA VAL A 59 6.37 -1.53 13.00
C VAL A 59 7.16 -2.85 13.04
N ARG A 60 6.72 -3.82 13.84
CA ARG A 60 7.38 -5.12 13.95
C ARG A 60 7.45 -5.84 12.61
N LEU A 61 6.38 -5.82 11.81
CA LEU A 61 6.42 -6.34 10.44
C LEU A 61 7.55 -5.71 9.63
N MET A 62 7.72 -4.39 9.75
CA MET A 62 8.79 -3.70 9.02
C MET A 62 10.18 -4.13 9.50
N LEU A 63 10.39 -4.29 10.80
CA LEU A 63 11.68 -4.70 11.36
C LEU A 63 12.01 -6.18 11.07
N GLU A 64 11.00 -7.03 10.87
CA GLU A 64 11.13 -8.44 10.50
C GLU A 64 11.23 -8.68 8.98
N ASN A 65 11.37 -7.64 8.16
CA ASN A 65 11.35 -7.70 6.70
C ASN A 65 10.07 -8.34 6.12
N ARG A 66 8.95 -8.11 6.79
CA ARG A 66 7.61 -8.49 6.34
C ARG A 66 6.84 -7.25 5.94
N SER A 67 5.73 -7.44 5.26
CA SER A 67 4.85 -6.36 4.83
C SER A 67 3.39 -6.63 5.21
N GLY A 68 2.48 -5.82 4.75
CA GLY A 68 1.07 -5.96 5.01
C GLY A 68 0.25 -5.10 4.04
N TYR A 69 -0.90 -4.64 4.45
CA TYR A 69 -1.73 -3.76 3.65
C TYR A 69 -1.86 -2.36 4.30
N CYS A 70 -2.74 -1.50 3.78
CA CYS A 70 -2.76 -0.07 4.08
C CYS A 70 -2.57 0.31 5.57
N PHE A 71 -3.26 -0.36 6.48
CA PHE A 71 -3.15 -0.06 7.92
C PHE A 71 -1.75 -0.34 8.47
N HIS A 72 -1.14 -1.46 8.06
CA HIS A 72 0.22 -1.80 8.47
C HIS A 72 1.25 -0.84 7.88
N LEU A 73 1.14 -0.58 6.56
CA LEU A 73 2.14 0.22 5.84
C LEU A 73 2.11 1.68 6.29
N ASN A 74 0.95 2.32 6.23
CA ASN A 74 0.81 3.71 6.68
C ASN A 74 0.93 3.83 8.20
N GLY A 75 0.48 2.83 8.97
CA GLY A 75 0.69 2.78 10.42
C GLY A 75 2.18 2.83 10.78
N ALA A 76 2.97 1.89 10.25
CA ALA A 76 4.41 1.82 10.50
C ALA A 76 5.16 3.06 9.96
N PHE A 77 4.82 3.51 8.74
CA PHE A 77 5.46 4.67 8.13
C PHE A 77 5.18 5.95 8.94
N SER A 78 3.95 6.12 9.45
CA SER A 78 3.62 7.24 10.34
C SER A 78 4.46 7.27 11.63
N VAL A 79 4.77 6.09 12.20
CA VAL A 79 5.62 5.98 13.38
C VAL A 79 7.08 6.29 13.04
N LEU A 80 7.59 5.80 11.91
CA LEU A 80 8.93 6.13 11.44
C LEU A 80 9.09 7.65 11.24
N LEU A 81 8.20 8.28 10.48
CA LEU A 81 8.24 9.70 10.17
C LEU A 81 8.18 10.56 11.46
N ARG A 82 7.27 10.24 12.39
CA ARG A 82 7.22 10.91 13.71
C ARG A 82 8.51 10.73 14.48
N SER A 83 9.12 9.54 14.43
CA SER A 83 10.40 9.25 15.12
C SER A 83 11.58 10.00 14.49
N LEU A 84 11.48 10.40 13.22
CA LEU A 84 12.45 11.25 12.52
C LEU A 84 12.17 12.75 12.71
N GLY A 85 11.13 13.13 13.46
CA GLY A 85 10.79 14.52 13.76
C GLY A 85 9.81 15.19 12.82
N PHE A 86 9.22 14.47 11.88
CA PHE A 86 8.16 15.01 11.03
C PHE A 86 6.84 15.17 11.80
N ARG A 87 6.06 16.18 11.45
CA ARG A 87 4.69 16.38 11.92
C ARG A 87 3.74 15.58 11.03
N VAL A 88 3.23 14.45 11.53
CA VAL A 88 2.41 13.49 10.77
C VAL A 88 1.00 13.47 11.30
N TYR A 89 0.04 13.56 10.39
CA TYR A 89 -1.39 13.49 10.64
C TYR A 89 -1.96 12.24 9.99
N ARG A 90 -2.82 11.52 10.71
CA ARG A 90 -3.53 10.33 10.25
C ARG A 90 -4.97 10.68 9.95
N HIS A 91 -5.51 10.13 8.87
CA HIS A 91 -6.86 10.45 8.41
C HIS A 91 -7.64 9.18 8.08
N ARG A 92 -8.95 9.20 8.36
CA ARG A 92 -9.86 8.22 7.79
C ARG A 92 -9.97 8.46 6.30
N ALA A 93 -9.89 7.38 5.51
CA ALA A 93 -10.00 7.47 4.07
C ALA A 93 -10.82 6.33 3.48
N GLY A 94 -11.22 6.49 2.22
CA GLY A 94 -11.95 5.49 1.47
C GLY A 94 -11.47 5.37 0.04
N VAL A 95 -11.10 4.16 -0.37
CA VAL A 95 -10.70 3.84 -1.75
C VAL A 95 -11.94 3.64 -2.61
N GLN A 96 -11.97 4.24 -3.79
CA GLN A 96 -12.99 4.02 -4.82
C GLN A 96 -12.50 3.02 -5.86
N PRO A 97 -13.03 1.78 -5.88
CA PRO A 97 -12.81 0.86 -6.99
C PRO A 97 -13.48 1.35 -8.27
N ALA A 98 -13.01 0.87 -9.42
CA ALA A 98 -13.67 1.14 -10.70
C ALA A 98 -15.14 0.65 -10.69
N GLY A 99 -16.03 1.47 -11.25
CA GLY A 99 -17.47 1.19 -11.32
C GLY A 99 -18.23 1.36 -10.00
N GLN A 100 -17.62 1.94 -8.96
CA GLN A 100 -18.29 2.28 -7.71
C GLN A 100 -18.24 3.79 -7.48
N GLU A 101 -19.21 4.29 -6.67
CA GLU A 101 -19.24 5.69 -6.27
C GLU A 101 -18.12 6.03 -5.27
N PRO A 102 -17.68 7.29 -5.20
CA PRO A 102 -16.80 7.79 -4.15
C PRO A 102 -17.38 7.51 -2.77
N ARG A 103 -16.51 7.22 -1.80
CA ARG A 103 -16.96 6.89 -0.44
C ARG A 103 -15.88 7.16 0.60
N LEU A 104 -16.32 7.47 1.80
CA LEU A 104 -15.49 7.56 3.00
C LEU A 104 -15.74 6.33 3.89
N SER A 105 -15.23 5.18 3.46
CA SER A 105 -15.56 3.88 4.07
C SER A 105 -14.80 3.58 5.37
N GLY A 106 -13.74 4.33 5.70
CA GLY A 106 -12.81 3.98 6.77
C GLY A 106 -12.02 2.70 6.49
N PHE A 107 -11.90 2.31 5.21
CA PHE A 107 -11.12 1.15 4.80
C PHE A 107 -9.74 1.54 4.24
N HIS A 108 -9.29 2.72 4.56
CA HIS A 108 -7.93 3.17 4.28
C HIS A 108 -7.47 4.14 5.37
N LEU A 109 -6.25 3.98 5.81
CA LEU A 109 -5.55 4.91 6.68
C LEU A 109 -4.72 5.83 5.80
N GLY A 110 -5.14 7.10 5.69
CA GLY A 110 -4.40 8.12 4.95
C GLY A 110 -3.41 8.86 5.85
N LEU A 111 -2.37 9.43 5.25
CA LEU A 111 -1.39 10.27 5.95
C LEU A 111 -1.22 11.62 5.25
N THR A 112 -1.07 12.68 6.06
CA THR A 112 -0.44 13.93 5.61
C THR A 112 0.73 14.28 6.51
N VAL A 113 1.70 15.01 5.94
CA VAL A 113 2.88 15.52 6.66
C VAL A 113 2.91 17.03 6.52
N GLY A 114 3.02 17.73 7.66
CA GLY A 114 3.20 19.18 7.73
C GLY A 114 4.68 19.54 7.75
N LEU A 115 5.08 20.45 6.86
CA LEU A 115 6.40 21.08 6.84
C LEU A 115 6.23 22.59 6.98
N THR A 116 7.00 23.18 7.87
CA THR A 116 6.98 24.63 8.07
C THR A 116 7.97 25.28 7.11
N ASP A 117 7.48 26.19 6.28
CA ASP A 117 8.31 26.96 5.37
C ASP A 117 9.14 28.04 6.10
N PRO A 118 10.07 28.72 5.44
CA PRO A 118 10.87 29.80 6.05
C PRO A 118 10.05 30.99 6.53
N SER A 119 8.79 31.15 6.07
CA SER A 119 7.86 32.20 6.55
C SER A 119 7.14 31.83 7.83
N GLY A 120 7.27 30.57 8.30
CA GLY A 120 6.55 30.03 9.45
C GLY A 120 5.19 29.43 9.10
N GLN A 121 4.81 29.38 7.81
CA GLN A 121 3.56 28.77 7.38
C GLN A 121 3.72 27.25 7.21
N GLU A 122 2.76 26.48 7.69
CA GLU A 122 2.71 25.04 7.46
C GLU A 122 2.14 24.73 6.09
N GLN A 123 2.91 23.98 5.29
CA GLN A 123 2.42 23.35 4.08
C GLN A 123 2.25 21.86 4.31
N ARG A 124 1.09 21.30 3.92
CA ARG A 124 0.81 19.87 4.06
C ARG A 124 1.01 19.13 2.76
N TYR A 125 1.46 17.87 2.88
CA TYR A 125 1.70 16.94 1.78
C TYR A 125 0.96 15.65 2.03
N ILE A 126 0.28 15.12 1.02
CA ILE A 126 -0.27 13.75 1.02
C ILE A 126 0.92 12.79 0.93
N VAL A 127 1.00 11.87 1.89
CA VAL A 127 2.05 10.87 1.99
C VAL A 127 1.38 9.52 2.20
N ASP A 128 1.29 8.72 1.15
CA ASP A 128 0.54 7.48 1.19
C ASP A 128 1.36 6.29 0.66
N ALA A 129 1.83 5.45 1.58
CA ALA A 129 2.56 4.22 1.28
C ALA A 129 1.66 2.97 1.31
N GLY A 130 0.33 3.15 1.44
CA GLY A 130 -0.60 2.08 1.81
C GLY A 130 -1.45 1.51 0.68
N LEU A 131 -1.22 1.81 -0.60
CA LEU A 131 -2.12 1.41 -1.69
C LEU A 131 -1.49 0.49 -2.75
N GLY A 132 -0.18 0.36 -2.80
CA GLY A 132 0.54 -0.49 -3.74
C GLY A 132 0.88 0.18 -5.08
N ASP A 133 -0.01 0.97 -5.65
CA ASP A 133 0.22 1.84 -6.82
C ASP A 133 -0.08 3.32 -6.53
N MET A 134 0.16 3.73 -5.28
CA MET A 134 0.04 5.08 -4.76
C MET A 134 1.04 6.07 -5.39
N PRO A 135 0.97 7.36 -5.04
CA PRO A 135 2.00 8.32 -5.44
C PRO A 135 3.42 7.84 -5.10
N PHE A 136 4.35 8.09 -6.01
CA PHE A 136 5.76 7.74 -5.81
C PHE A 136 6.47 8.71 -4.89
N GLU A 137 6.00 9.96 -4.86
CA GLU A 137 6.50 11.05 -4.04
C GLU A 137 5.37 11.74 -3.27
N PRO A 138 5.66 12.47 -2.19
CA PRO A 138 4.67 13.31 -1.52
C PRO A 138 4.01 14.28 -2.50
N ILE A 139 2.68 14.43 -2.41
CA ILE A 139 1.91 15.37 -3.23
C ILE A 139 1.48 16.55 -2.33
N PRO A 140 1.72 17.83 -2.73
CA PRO A 140 1.18 18.95 -1.98
C PRO A 140 -0.33 18.83 -1.79
N LEU A 141 -0.84 19.07 -0.58
CA LEU A 141 -2.27 19.12 -0.30
C LEU A 141 -2.84 20.46 -0.80
N GLN A 142 -2.86 20.59 -2.11
CA GLN A 142 -3.33 21.76 -2.84
C GLN A 142 -4.01 21.30 -4.12
N ASP A 143 -5.14 21.91 -4.47
CA ASP A 143 -5.83 21.61 -5.73
C ASP A 143 -4.89 21.74 -6.92
N GLY A 144 -4.83 20.71 -7.75
CA GLY A 144 -3.94 20.67 -8.91
C GLY A 144 -3.66 19.30 -9.45
N THR A 145 -2.88 19.25 -10.53
CA THR A 145 -2.45 18.02 -11.21
C THR A 145 -0.96 17.82 -10.98
N TYR A 146 -0.55 16.60 -10.65
CA TYR A 146 0.80 16.21 -10.28
C TYR A 146 1.23 14.99 -11.10
N GLU A 147 2.33 15.11 -11.83
CA GLU A 147 2.89 14.02 -12.62
C GLU A 147 4.05 13.36 -11.89
N GLN A 148 4.02 12.01 -11.80
CA GLN A 148 5.06 11.24 -11.12
C GLN A 148 5.38 9.97 -11.92
N GLY A 149 6.38 10.06 -12.76
CA GLY A 149 6.73 9.02 -13.75
C GLY A 149 5.62 8.89 -14.78
N PRO A 150 5.13 7.69 -15.11
CA PRO A 150 4.08 7.53 -16.11
C PRO A 150 2.67 7.83 -15.59
N LEU A 151 2.50 8.04 -14.29
CA LEU A 151 1.20 8.23 -13.65
C LEU A 151 0.95 9.69 -13.32
N ARG A 152 -0.32 10.08 -13.43
CA ARG A 152 -0.81 11.42 -13.11
C ARG A 152 -1.83 11.34 -11.98
N TYR A 153 -1.75 12.29 -11.06
CA TYR A 153 -2.66 12.42 -9.93
C TYR A 153 -3.30 13.81 -9.95
N GLN A 154 -4.53 13.91 -9.44
CA GLN A 154 -5.18 15.19 -9.24
C GLN A 154 -5.64 15.29 -7.79
N VAL A 155 -5.35 16.40 -7.13
CA VAL A 155 -5.88 16.76 -5.83
C VAL A 155 -7.05 17.70 -6.03
N GLU A 156 -8.18 17.38 -5.41
CA GLU A 156 -9.41 18.17 -5.45
C GLU A 156 -10.19 18.05 -4.12
N ARG A 157 -11.25 18.83 -3.95
CA ARG A 157 -12.13 18.69 -2.80
C ARG A 157 -12.92 17.38 -2.87
N SER A 158 -13.07 16.71 -1.71
CA SER A 158 -13.93 15.54 -1.62
C SER A 158 -15.39 15.94 -1.70
N VAL A 159 -16.19 15.15 -2.43
CA VAL A 159 -17.65 15.30 -2.48
C VAL A 159 -18.37 14.47 -1.41
N VAL A 160 -17.63 13.61 -0.69
CA VAL A 160 -18.17 12.70 0.33
C VAL A 160 -17.64 12.99 1.74
N ALA A 161 -16.72 13.95 1.88
CA ALA A 161 -16.17 14.41 3.16
C ALA A 161 -16.12 15.93 3.16
N GLU A 162 -16.96 16.57 3.97
CA GLU A 162 -16.96 18.03 4.12
C GLU A 162 -15.60 18.51 4.66
N GLY A 163 -14.99 19.49 3.98
CA GLY A 163 -13.63 19.96 4.30
C GLY A 163 -12.51 18.98 3.96
N GLY A 164 -12.85 17.79 3.48
CA GLY A 164 -11.90 16.78 3.06
C GLY A 164 -11.39 16.97 1.63
N TRP A 165 -10.46 16.12 1.25
CA TRP A 165 -9.85 16.14 -0.10
C TRP A 165 -9.94 14.77 -0.77
N ARG A 166 -9.75 14.79 -2.05
CA ARG A 166 -9.72 13.60 -2.90
C ARG A 166 -8.42 13.58 -3.71
N LEU A 167 -7.78 12.42 -3.73
CA LEU A 167 -6.70 12.12 -4.64
C LEU A 167 -7.24 11.25 -5.78
N VAL A 168 -7.44 11.84 -6.96
CA VAL A 168 -7.82 11.11 -8.17
C VAL A 168 -6.58 10.47 -8.76
N HIS A 169 -6.66 9.20 -9.11
CA HIS A 169 -5.57 8.42 -9.66
C HIS A 169 -5.61 8.39 -11.18
N ASP A 170 -4.44 8.10 -11.78
CA ASP A 170 -4.32 7.86 -13.21
C ASP A 170 -5.23 6.69 -13.66
N PRO A 171 -5.81 6.74 -14.86
CA PRO A 171 -6.59 5.63 -15.42
C PRO A 171 -5.86 4.28 -15.51
N LEU A 172 -4.52 4.28 -15.52
CA LEU A 172 -3.71 3.05 -15.45
C LEU A 172 -3.65 2.45 -14.02
N ALA A 173 -4.04 3.22 -13.00
CA ALA A 173 -4.04 2.73 -11.61
C ALA A 173 -5.09 1.63 -11.38
N SER A 174 -4.97 0.91 -10.26
CA SER A 174 -5.88 -0.20 -9.93
C SER A 174 -7.20 0.25 -9.30
N PHE A 175 -7.37 1.54 -9.03
CA PHE A 175 -8.58 2.17 -8.48
C PHE A 175 -8.67 3.63 -8.94
N VAL A 176 -9.87 4.22 -8.81
CA VAL A 176 -10.18 5.55 -9.38
C VAL A 176 -9.62 6.68 -8.54
N GLY A 177 -9.68 6.55 -7.22
CA GLY A 177 -9.20 7.60 -6.31
C GLY A 177 -9.43 7.24 -4.85
N VAL A 178 -9.01 8.13 -3.99
CA VAL A 178 -9.16 8.03 -2.53
C VAL A 178 -9.72 9.33 -1.98
N ASP A 179 -10.78 9.23 -1.18
CA ASP A 179 -11.34 10.34 -0.42
C ASP A 179 -10.84 10.31 1.02
N PHE A 180 -10.47 11.47 1.56
CA PHE A 180 -9.89 11.61 2.89
C PHE A 180 -10.75 12.56 3.73
N ALA A 181 -11.01 12.17 4.98
CA ALA A 181 -11.59 13.02 5.99
C ALA A 181 -10.57 14.05 6.50
N PRO A 182 -10.97 15.29 6.79
CA PRO A 182 -10.05 16.31 7.30
C PRO A 182 -9.65 16.08 8.76
N GLU A 183 -10.44 15.31 9.52
CA GLU A 183 -10.21 15.04 10.94
C GLU A 183 -8.92 14.24 11.11
N GLU A 184 -8.16 14.65 12.13
CA GLU A 184 -6.90 13.98 12.51
C GLU A 184 -7.19 12.90 13.54
N LEU A 185 -6.63 11.71 13.32
CA LEU A 185 -6.77 10.57 14.23
C LEU A 185 -5.53 10.45 15.12
N GLU A 186 -5.75 10.37 16.41
CA GLU A 186 -4.68 10.15 17.40
C GLU A 186 -4.13 8.72 17.29
N ASP A 187 -5.04 7.75 17.13
CA ASP A 187 -4.73 6.31 16.99
C ASP A 187 -5.40 5.70 15.76
N ILE A 188 -5.37 4.39 15.65
CA ILE A 188 -5.97 3.63 14.53
C ILE A 188 -7.01 2.61 15.00
N GLU A 189 -7.54 2.78 16.22
CA GLU A 189 -8.51 1.86 16.83
C GLU A 189 -9.81 1.76 16.01
N GLU A 190 -10.24 2.87 15.39
CA GLU A 190 -11.45 2.88 14.56
C GLU A 190 -11.40 1.93 13.35
N PHE A 191 -10.20 1.53 12.91
CA PHE A 191 -10.03 0.60 11.79
C PHE A 191 -10.11 -0.86 12.19
N LYS A 192 -10.03 -1.20 13.48
CA LYS A 192 -10.07 -2.59 13.97
C LYS A 192 -11.30 -3.37 13.51
N PRO A 193 -12.53 -2.85 13.55
CA PRO A 193 -13.69 -3.60 13.05
C PRO A 193 -13.58 -3.96 11.57
N ARG A 194 -13.01 -3.05 10.75
CA ARG A 194 -12.76 -3.32 9.32
C ARG A 194 -11.66 -4.35 9.13
N HIS A 195 -10.57 -4.22 9.89
CA HIS A 195 -9.50 -5.20 9.90
C HIS A 195 -10.03 -6.60 10.26
N GLU A 196 -10.77 -6.74 11.36
CA GLU A 196 -11.33 -8.02 11.79
C GLU A 196 -12.25 -8.64 10.73
N PHE A 197 -13.13 -7.83 10.11
CA PHE A 197 -13.96 -8.31 9.02
C PHE A 197 -13.13 -8.84 7.85
N TYR A 198 -12.22 -8.03 7.29
CA TYR A 198 -11.48 -8.41 6.09
C TYR A 198 -10.44 -9.51 6.33
N SER A 199 -9.88 -9.60 7.53
CA SER A 199 -8.83 -10.55 7.85
C SER A 199 -9.32 -11.87 8.44
N ARG A 200 -10.53 -11.91 9.05
CA ARG A 200 -11.00 -13.07 9.83
C ARG A 200 -12.41 -13.53 9.49
N SER A 201 -13.29 -12.64 8.99
CA SER A 201 -14.66 -13.06 8.68
C SER A 201 -14.70 -14.09 7.55
N PRO A 202 -15.43 -15.20 7.67
CA PRO A 202 -15.62 -16.15 6.59
C PRO A 202 -16.30 -15.55 5.35
N GLU A 203 -17.00 -14.42 5.51
CA GLU A 203 -17.63 -13.67 4.42
C GLU A 203 -16.64 -12.73 3.70
N SER A 204 -15.41 -12.60 4.19
CA SER A 204 -14.43 -11.72 3.58
C SER A 204 -13.97 -12.23 2.22
N PRO A 205 -14.05 -11.41 1.16
CA PRO A 205 -13.51 -11.78 -0.15
C PRO A 205 -11.97 -11.88 -0.14
N TRP A 206 -11.31 -11.36 0.90
CA TRP A 206 -9.84 -11.31 0.97
C TRP A 206 -9.21 -12.67 1.28
N HIS A 207 -9.93 -13.61 1.90
CA HIS A 207 -9.44 -14.98 2.05
C HIS A 207 -9.14 -15.68 0.72
N GLN A 208 -9.75 -15.18 -0.36
CA GLN A 208 -9.55 -15.70 -1.71
C GLN A 208 -8.70 -14.80 -2.61
N LEU A 209 -8.32 -13.63 -2.11
CA LEU A 209 -7.60 -12.62 -2.87
C LEU A 209 -6.10 -12.66 -2.54
N PHE A 210 -5.31 -13.49 -3.24
CA PHE A 210 -3.87 -13.36 -3.20
C PHE A 210 -3.45 -12.17 -4.06
N LEU A 211 -2.95 -11.13 -3.42
CA LEU A 211 -2.60 -9.88 -4.07
C LEU A 211 -1.33 -9.28 -3.45
N VAL A 212 -0.36 -8.93 -4.31
CA VAL A 212 0.85 -8.21 -3.92
C VAL A 212 1.08 -7.06 -4.91
N ARG A 213 1.42 -5.88 -4.41
CA ARG A 213 1.65 -4.67 -5.23
C ARG A 213 2.85 -3.90 -4.73
N ASN A 214 3.55 -3.23 -5.64
CA ASN A 214 4.54 -2.22 -5.30
C ASN A 214 4.56 -1.08 -6.34
N ARG A 215 5.23 0.01 -6.00
CA ARG A 215 5.41 1.20 -6.82
C ARG A 215 6.91 1.46 -7.03
N HIS A 216 7.29 1.83 -8.23
CA HIS A 216 8.66 2.23 -8.60
C HIS A 216 8.62 3.44 -9.53
N ALA A 217 9.78 4.03 -9.85
CA ALA A 217 9.85 5.26 -10.61
C ALA A 217 9.15 5.17 -11.99
N GLU A 218 9.31 4.04 -12.68
CA GLU A 218 8.79 3.82 -14.03
C GLU A 218 7.35 3.27 -14.04
N GLY A 219 6.73 3.01 -12.88
CA GLY A 219 5.36 2.46 -12.84
C GLY A 219 5.05 1.65 -11.60
N SER A 220 4.25 0.59 -11.77
CA SER A 220 3.86 -0.31 -10.67
C SER A 220 3.75 -1.76 -11.12
N HIS A 221 3.88 -2.66 -10.16
CA HIS A 221 3.62 -4.08 -10.35
C HIS A 221 2.45 -4.55 -9.51
N GLU A 222 1.69 -5.52 -10.03
CA GLU A 222 0.66 -6.24 -9.31
C GLU A 222 0.78 -7.74 -9.61
N LEU A 223 0.86 -8.57 -8.58
CA LEU A 223 0.67 -10.01 -8.69
C LEU A 223 -0.67 -10.37 -8.08
N ARG A 224 -1.64 -10.73 -8.91
CA ARG A 224 -2.97 -11.20 -8.50
C ARG A 224 -3.09 -12.69 -8.81
N GLY A 225 -3.03 -13.51 -7.78
CA GLY A 225 -2.98 -14.97 -7.95
C GLY A 225 -1.75 -15.38 -8.76
N CYS A 226 -1.96 -15.86 -10.00
CA CYS A 226 -0.91 -16.22 -10.96
C CYS A 226 -0.78 -15.23 -12.12
N ILE A 227 -1.39 -14.05 -12.05
CA ILE A 227 -1.24 -13.01 -13.09
C ILE A 227 -0.38 -11.88 -12.54
N TRP A 228 0.78 -11.70 -13.16
CA TRP A 228 1.66 -10.57 -12.91
C TRP A 228 1.39 -9.47 -13.93
N SER A 229 0.93 -8.32 -13.46
CA SER A 229 0.69 -7.12 -14.26
C SER A 229 1.81 -6.11 -14.02
N ARG A 230 2.36 -5.58 -15.10
CA ARG A 230 3.34 -4.49 -15.13
C ARG A 230 2.66 -3.28 -15.73
N ARG A 231 2.70 -2.15 -15.05
CA ARG A 231 2.14 -0.88 -15.50
C ARG A 231 3.26 0.13 -15.66
N ASP A 232 3.42 0.66 -16.87
CA ASP A 232 4.41 1.69 -17.19
C ASP A 232 3.87 2.64 -18.28
N ALA A 233 4.72 3.49 -18.84
CA ALA A 233 4.36 4.43 -19.89
C ALA A 233 3.81 3.78 -21.18
N ASN A 234 4.05 2.48 -21.39
CA ASN A 234 3.56 1.71 -22.54
C ASN A 234 2.17 1.08 -22.25
N GLY A 235 1.64 1.21 -21.03
CA GLY A 235 0.35 0.66 -20.62
C GLY A 235 0.46 -0.48 -19.64
N ILE A 236 -0.37 -1.53 -19.82
CA ILE A 236 -0.44 -2.68 -18.92
C ILE A 236 -0.10 -3.97 -19.66
N GLU A 237 1.02 -4.57 -19.28
CA GLU A 237 1.38 -5.92 -19.69
C GLU A 237 0.94 -6.94 -18.64
N LYS A 238 0.40 -8.09 -19.06
CA LYS A 238 -0.01 -9.19 -18.16
C LYS A 238 0.72 -10.47 -18.51
N ILE A 239 1.37 -11.07 -17.53
CA ILE A 239 2.16 -12.28 -17.64
C ILE A 239 1.54 -13.37 -16.76
N GLU A 240 1.20 -14.52 -17.34
CA GLU A 240 0.71 -15.69 -16.58
C GLU A 240 1.92 -16.45 -15.98
N ILE A 241 1.92 -16.60 -14.66
CA ILE A 241 2.89 -17.39 -13.91
C ILE A 241 2.41 -18.83 -13.88
N ARG A 242 3.24 -19.77 -14.37
CA ARG A 242 2.84 -21.17 -14.59
C ARG A 242 3.54 -22.18 -13.69
N SER A 243 4.46 -21.74 -12.85
CA SER A 243 5.18 -22.62 -11.94
C SER A 243 5.43 -21.97 -10.58
N LYS A 244 5.54 -22.79 -9.53
CA LYS A 244 5.88 -22.34 -8.19
C LYS A 244 7.23 -21.61 -8.14
N SER A 245 8.24 -22.10 -8.87
CA SER A 245 9.56 -21.47 -8.91
C SER A 245 9.47 -20.05 -9.45
N GLN A 246 8.81 -19.85 -10.59
CA GLN A 246 8.57 -18.54 -11.18
C GLN A 246 7.75 -17.62 -10.25
N TRP A 247 6.74 -18.19 -9.57
CA TRP A 247 5.92 -17.44 -8.62
C TRP A 247 6.73 -16.93 -7.43
N LEU A 248 7.60 -17.77 -6.85
CA LEU A 248 8.50 -17.39 -5.77
C LEU A 248 9.58 -16.39 -6.22
N GLU A 249 10.11 -16.55 -7.43
CA GLU A 249 11.05 -15.63 -8.05
C GLU A 249 10.42 -14.24 -8.22
N VAL A 250 9.24 -14.15 -8.80
CA VAL A 250 8.51 -12.87 -8.95
C VAL A 250 8.21 -12.24 -7.58
N LEU A 251 7.76 -13.02 -6.59
CA LEU A 251 7.54 -12.52 -5.23
C LEU A 251 8.82 -11.96 -4.60
N GLY A 252 9.94 -12.67 -4.72
CA GLY A 252 11.22 -12.25 -4.16
C GLY A 252 11.85 -11.07 -4.90
N ASP A 253 12.01 -11.19 -6.21
CA ASP A 253 12.83 -10.27 -7.00
C ASP A 253 12.08 -8.98 -7.36
N VAL A 254 10.76 -9.08 -7.62
CA VAL A 254 9.93 -7.92 -8.00
C VAL A 254 9.33 -7.25 -6.76
N PHE A 255 8.77 -8.04 -5.84
CA PHE A 255 8.02 -7.51 -4.71
C PHE A 255 8.79 -7.50 -3.39
N ARG A 256 9.99 -8.07 -3.35
CA ARG A 256 10.80 -8.26 -2.13
C ARG A 256 10.04 -9.02 -1.02
N GLU A 257 9.07 -9.85 -1.43
CA GLU A 257 8.26 -10.67 -0.54
C GLU A 257 8.83 -12.11 -0.56
N HIS A 258 9.83 -12.34 0.28
CA HIS A 258 10.57 -13.62 0.31
C HIS A 258 9.86 -14.72 1.11
N LEU A 259 8.69 -14.44 1.69
CA LEU A 259 7.91 -15.37 2.51
C LEU A 259 8.75 -16.04 3.62
N THR A 260 9.64 -15.25 4.25
CA THR A 260 10.60 -15.76 5.26
C THR A 260 9.94 -16.29 6.52
N ALA A 261 8.73 -15.80 6.84
CA ALA A 261 7.91 -16.26 7.96
C ALA A 261 7.18 -17.58 7.68
N TYR A 262 7.34 -18.15 6.47
CA TYR A 262 6.67 -19.37 6.03
C TYR A 262 7.69 -20.48 5.79
N SER A 263 7.44 -21.67 6.35
CA SER A 263 8.18 -22.89 6.06
C SER A 263 8.03 -23.30 4.59
N ARG A 264 8.84 -24.25 4.15
CA ARG A 264 8.73 -24.81 2.79
C ARG A 264 7.34 -25.37 2.54
N LEU A 265 6.79 -26.12 3.52
CA LEU A 265 5.46 -26.74 3.41
C LEU A 265 4.36 -25.66 3.27
N GLU A 266 4.38 -24.64 4.12
CA GLU A 266 3.40 -23.54 4.05
C GLU A 266 3.48 -22.78 2.71
N ARG A 267 4.67 -22.61 2.13
CA ARG A 267 4.83 -22.03 0.78
C ARG A 267 4.31 -22.97 -0.31
N ASP A 268 4.42 -24.29 -0.13
CA ASP A 268 3.81 -25.29 -1.02
C ASP A 268 2.28 -25.22 -0.97
N GLU A 269 1.71 -25.12 0.22
CA GLU A 269 0.26 -24.98 0.45
C GLU A 269 -0.29 -23.66 -0.12
N LEU A 270 0.38 -22.53 0.11
CA LEU A 270 0.03 -21.25 -0.49
C LEU A 270 0.00 -21.32 -2.01
N TRP A 271 1.06 -21.83 -2.63
CA TRP A 271 1.12 -22.00 -4.08
C TRP A 271 -0.02 -22.88 -4.58
N HIS A 272 -0.27 -24.02 -3.93
CA HIS A 272 -1.34 -24.94 -4.33
C HIS A 272 -2.72 -24.25 -4.26
N CYS A 273 -2.97 -23.48 -3.20
CA CYS A 273 -4.21 -22.71 -3.04
C CYS A 273 -4.37 -21.67 -4.15
N VAL A 274 -3.31 -20.89 -4.43
CA VAL A 274 -3.30 -19.84 -5.46
C VAL A 274 -3.47 -20.44 -6.86
N TRP A 275 -2.76 -21.51 -7.16
CA TRP A 275 -2.84 -22.19 -8.45
C TRP A 275 -4.22 -22.81 -8.70
N LYS A 276 -4.80 -23.49 -7.73
CA LYS A 276 -6.15 -24.07 -7.81
C LYS A 276 -7.18 -23.00 -8.17
N ARG A 277 -7.16 -21.86 -7.48
CA ARG A 277 -8.07 -20.73 -7.77
C ARG A 277 -7.86 -20.12 -9.15
N HIS A 278 -6.61 -20.05 -9.59
CA HIS A 278 -6.29 -19.58 -10.93
C HIS A 278 -6.88 -20.47 -12.02
N GLU A 279 -6.78 -21.80 -11.86
CA GLU A 279 -7.39 -22.77 -12.80
C GLU A 279 -8.93 -22.72 -12.77
N GLU A 280 -9.54 -22.52 -11.59
CA GLU A 280 -10.99 -22.31 -11.47
C GLU A 280 -11.42 -21.04 -12.21
N TRP A 281 -10.75 -19.92 -11.99
CA TRP A 281 -11.00 -18.66 -12.70
C TRP A 281 -10.84 -18.79 -14.22
N LYS A 282 -9.88 -19.52 -14.72
CA LYS A 282 -9.71 -19.78 -16.17
C LYS A 282 -10.91 -20.54 -16.74
N LYS A 283 -11.40 -21.56 -16.03
CA LYS A 283 -12.60 -22.32 -16.47
C LYS A 283 -13.83 -21.44 -16.52
N GLU A 284 -14.07 -20.60 -15.52
CA GLU A 284 -15.19 -19.67 -15.50
C GLU A 284 -15.14 -18.68 -16.68
N LYS A 285 -13.95 -18.11 -16.96
CA LYS A 285 -13.75 -17.24 -18.12
C LYS A 285 -14.04 -17.93 -19.46
N MET A 286 -13.60 -19.18 -19.64
CA MET A 286 -13.88 -19.94 -20.85
C MET A 286 -15.39 -20.18 -21.04
N GLN A 287 -16.12 -20.46 -19.95
CA GLN A 287 -17.57 -20.65 -19.99
C GLN A 287 -18.33 -19.36 -20.34
N GLN A 288 -17.86 -18.20 -19.86
CA GLN A 288 -18.45 -16.89 -20.18
C GLN A 288 -18.13 -16.41 -21.60
N SER A 289 -17.06 -16.92 -22.22
CA SER A 289 -16.63 -16.55 -23.57
C SER A 289 -17.22 -17.46 -24.66
N ASN A 290 -17.95 -18.52 -24.31
CA ASN A 290 -18.67 -19.41 -25.18
C ASN A 290 -20.19 -19.32 -24.86
N PRO A 291 -20.93 -18.34 -25.47
CA PRO A 291 -22.35 -18.21 -25.30
C PRO A 291 -23.13 -19.32 -26.00
#